data_bda3494bc6d740155410079ff435390b
#
_entry.id   bda3494bc6d740155410079ff435390b
#
_cell.length_a   1.000
_cell.length_b   1.000
_cell.length_c   1.000
_cell.angle_alpha   90.00
_cell.angle_beta   90.00
_cell.angle_gamma   90.00
#
_symmetry.space_group_name_H-M   'P 1'
#
loop_
_entity.id
_entity.type
_entity.pdbx_description
1 polymer ?
#
loop_
_entity_poly.entity_id
_entity_poly.type
_entity_poly.pdbx_seq_one_letter_code
_entity_poly.pdbx_strand_id
1 'polypeptide(L)'
;MRADVREQLGTIFSWEAHHRRLVARLVAVVLLTVVVDAIGSVAIFFAERHARGTEITNFGDAVFFTTVQLLTVSSQLQNPFTVFGRVVDVFLELWAVLVVAGSAGALAAFFQNADTTSPPR
;
A
#
# COMPACT_ATOMS: atom_id res chain seq x y z
N MET A 1 -39.88 12.28 -17.68
CA MET A 1 -38.67 12.06 -18.48
C MET A 1 -37.49 12.94 -18.10
N ARG A 2 -37.66 14.26 -18.03
CA ARG A 2 -36.56 15.18 -17.68
C ARG A 2 -36.06 14.98 -16.24
N ALA A 3 -36.92 14.61 -15.29
CA ALA A 3 -36.54 14.37 -13.91
C ALA A 3 -35.67 13.10 -13.79
N ASP A 4 -35.99 12.05 -14.51
CA ASP A 4 -35.24 10.78 -14.47
C ASP A 4 -33.83 10.94 -15.03
N VAL A 5 -33.67 11.72 -16.10
CA VAL A 5 -32.36 11.99 -16.69
C VAL A 5 -31.50 12.80 -15.72
N ARG A 6 -32.08 13.78 -15.01
CA ARG A 6 -31.35 14.58 -14.01
C ARG A 6 -30.91 13.68 -12.83
N GLU A 7 -31.78 12.81 -12.36
CA GLU A 7 -31.44 11.89 -11.29
C GLU A 7 -30.32 10.93 -11.70
N GLN A 8 -30.40 10.38 -12.92
CA GLN A 8 -29.36 9.50 -13.44
C GLN A 8 -28.02 10.24 -13.59
N LEU A 9 -28.05 11.46 -14.10
CA LEU A 9 -26.83 12.28 -14.21
C LEU A 9 -26.25 12.61 -12.84
N GLY A 10 -27.10 12.96 -11.87
CA GLY A 10 -26.67 13.22 -10.49
C GLY A 10 -26.03 12.00 -9.86
N THR A 11 -26.60 10.81 -10.07
CA THR A 11 -26.04 9.55 -9.58
C THR A 11 -24.70 9.25 -10.22
N ILE A 12 -24.56 9.44 -11.53
CA ILE A 12 -23.31 9.24 -12.26
C ILE A 12 -22.22 10.19 -11.76
N PHE A 13 -22.55 11.49 -11.59
CA PHE A 13 -21.60 12.46 -11.08
C PHE A 13 -21.17 12.16 -9.64
N SER A 14 -22.11 11.73 -8.79
CA SER A 14 -21.82 11.32 -7.43
C SER A 14 -20.91 10.09 -7.39
N TRP A 15 -21.16 9.11 -8.25
CA TRP A 15 -20.35 7.91 -8.41
C TRP A 15 -18.93 8.24 -8.88
N GLU A 16 -18.79 9.12 -9.87
CA GLU A 16 -17.50 9.59 -10.35
C GLU A 16 -16.70 10.32 -9.27
N ALA A 17 -17.35 11.14 -8.46
CA ALA A 17 -16.70 11.84 -7.35
C ALA A 17 -16.17 10.84 -6.30
N HIS A 18 -16.95 9.83 -5.95
CA HIS A 18 -16.51 8.76 -5.05
C HIS A 18 -15.36 7.97 -5.64
N HIS A 19 -15.45 7.63 -6.92
CA HIS A 19 -14.41 6.91 -7.63
C HIS A 19 -13.10 7.70 -7.67
N ARG A 20 -13.17 9.00 -7.95
CA ARG A 20 -11.98 9.87 -7.93
C ARG A 20 -11.32 9.93 -6.57
N ARG A 21 -12.10 10.03 -5.50
CA ARG A 21 -11.56 10.05 -4.13
C ARG A 21 -10.86 8.75 -3.79
N LEU A 22 -11.46 7.63 -4.15
CA LEU A 22 -10.86 6.31 -3.92
C LEU A 22 -9.55 6.18 -4.69
N VAL A 23 -9.54 6.52 -5.97
CA VAL A 23 -8.34 6.47 -6.82
C VAL A 23 -7.28 7.41 -6.27
N ALA A 24 -7.64 8.63 -5.86
CA ALA A 24 -6.69 9.59 -5.28
C ALA A 24 -6.06 9.06 -4.00
N ARG A 25 -6.84 8.42 -3.14
CA ARG A 25 -6.32 7.79 -1.91
C ARG A 25 -5.38 6.63 -2.22
N LEU A 26 -5.76 5.77 -3.17
CA LEU A 26 -4.92 4.64 -3.56
C LEU A 26 -3.60 5.12 -4.18
N VAL A 27 -3.65 6.14 -5.05
CA VAL A 27 -2.45 6.74 -5.63
C VAL A 27 -1.57 7.35 -4.53
N ALA A 28 -2.16 8.08 -3.58
CA ALA A 28 -1.41 8.67 -2.47
C ALA A 28 -0.74 7.59 -1.63
N VAL A 29 -1.42 6.49 -1.33
CA VAL A 29 -0.86 5.35 -0.58
C VAL A 29 0.28 4.70 -1.34
N VAL A 30 0.12 4.51 -2.66
CA VAL A 30 1.18 3.94 -3.51
C VAL A 30 2.40 4.86 -3.51
N LEU A 31 2.21 6.17 -3.67
CA LEU A 31 3.31 7.13 -3.67
C LEU A 31 4.03 7.15 -2.31
N LEU A 32 3.28 7.14 -1.21
CA LEU A 32 3.85 7.05 0.14
C LEU A 32 4.62 5.74 0.32
N THR A 33 4.10 4.64 -0.18
CA THR A 33 4.76 3.34 -0.11
C THR A 33 6.05 3.33 -0.92
N VAL A 34 6.09 3.99 -2.08
CA VAL A 34 7.33 4.16 -2.84
C VAL A 34 8.37 4.95 -2.04
N VAL A 35 7.96 6.00 -1.34
CA VAL A 35 8.85 6.77 -0.47
C VAL A 35 9.36 5.90 0.69
N VAL A 36 8.49 5.14 1.32
CA VAL A 36 8.86 4.20 2.40
C VAL A 36 9.81 3.14 1.85
N ASP A 37 9.56 2.62 0.66
CA ASP A 37 10.44 1.65 -0.02
C ASP A 37 11.84 2.24 -0.24
N ALA A 38 11.92 3.46 -0.77
CA ALA A 38 13.20 4.13 -1.00
C ALA A 38 13.98 4.33 0.31
N ILE A 39 13.33 4.85 1.34
CA ILE A 39 13.94 5.08 2.66
C ILE A 39 14.35 3.74 3.29
N GLY A 40 13.46 2.76 3.26
CA GLY A 40 13.71 1.44 3.81
C GLY A 40 14.86 0.73 3.09
N SER A 41 14.93 0.83 1.76
CA SER A 41 16.02 0.25 0.98
C SER A 41 17.37 0.83 1.36
N VAL A 42 17.45 2.15 1.52
CA VAL A 42 18.68 2.82 1.97
C VAL A 42 19.04 2.36 3.39
N ALA A 43 18.08 2.34 4.29
CA ALA A 43 18.31 1.95 5.68
C ALA A 43 18.78 0.49 5.79
N ILE A 44 18.13 -0.43 5.06
CA ILE A 44 18.50 -1.85 5.04
C ILE A 44 19.89 -2.03 4.42
N PHE A 45 20.18 -1.33 3.32
CA PHE A 45 21.49 -1.40 2.69
C PHE A 45 22.60 -1.00 3.65
N PHE A 46 22.47 0.15 4.32
CA PHE A 46 23.48 0.60 5.25
C PHE A 46 23.58 -0.28 6.51
N ALA A 47 22.46 -0.85 6.95
CA ALA A 47 22.46 -1.74 8.09
C ALA A 47 23.15 -3.08 7.80
N GLU A 48 22.94 -3.63 6.61
CA GLU A 48 23.33 -5.01 6.31
C GLU A 48 24.60 -5.14 5.48
N ARG A 49 25.07 -4.08 4.83
CA ARG A 49 26.17 -4.17 3.84
C ARG A 49 27.46 -4.78 4.40
N HIS A 50 27.69 -4.69 5.69
CA HIS A 50 28.88 -5.24 6.37
C HIS A 50 28.56 -6.44 7.26
N ALA A 51 27.32 -6.87 7.34
CA ALA A 51 26.94 -8.03 8.14
C ALA A 51 27.45 -9.32 7.48
N ARG A 52 28.03 -10.19 8.30
CA ARG A 52 28.51 -11.48 7.80
C ARG A 52 27.33 -12.42 7.58
N GLY A 53 27.33 -13.10 6.44
CA GLY A 53 26.30 -14.08 6.10
C GLY A 53 24.99 -13.49 5.60
N THR A 54 24.89 -12.16 5.49
CA THR A 54 23.70 -11.54 4.91
C THR A 54 23.59 -11.82 3.43
N GLU A 55 22.37 -12.00 2.95
CA GLU A 55 22.09 -12.07 1.51
C GLU A 55 21.97 -10.68 0.88
N ILE A 56 21.86 -9.63 1.69
CA ILE A 56 21.73 -8.25 1.25
C ILE A 56 23.12 -7.64 1.13
N THR A 57 23.75 -7.86 -0.02
CA THR A 57 25.17 -7.48 -0.25
C THR A 57 25.33 -6.20 -1.06
N ASN A 58 24.31 -5.80 -1.80
CA ASN A 58 24.34 -4.58 -2.62
C ASN A 58 23.01 -3.83 -2.50
N PHE A 59 22.95 -2.63 -3.11
CA PHE A 59 21.74 -1.81 -3.04
C PHE A 59 20.57 -2.46 -3.79
N GLY A 60 20.84 -3.17 -4.89
CA GLY A 60 19.81 -3.91 -5.61
C GLY A 60 19.13 -4.97 -4.74
N ASP A 61 19.91 -5.71 -3.95
CA ASP A 61 19.38 -6.68 -3.00
C ASP A 61 18.52 -6.00 -1.93
N ALA A 62 18.96 -4.84 -1.44
CA ALA A 62 18.21 -4.06 -0.45
C ALA A 62 16.87 -3.58 -1.02
N VAL A 63 16.86 -3.08 -2.23
CA VAL A 63 15.64 -2.65 -2.92
C VAL A 63 14.71 -3.84 -3.13
N PHE A 64 15.23 -4.96 -3.58
CA PHE A 64 14.44 -6.19 -3.78
C PHE A 64 13.82 -6.65 -2.47
N PHE A 65 14.64 -6.75 -1.40
CA PHE A 65 14.15 -7.16 -0.08
C PHE A 65 13.04 -6.23 0.41
N THR A 66 13.28 -4.92 0.38
CA THR A 66 12.33 -3.93 0.89
C THR A 66 11.03 -3.94 0.09
N THR A 67 11.13 -3.98 -1.24
CA THR A 67 9.95 -3.98 -2.12
C THR A 67 9.11 -5.23 -1.90
N VAL A 68 9.73 -6.41 -1.86
CA VAL A 68 9.00 -7.67 -1.64
C VAL A 68 8.39 -7.70 -0.23
N GLN A 69 9.11 -7.20 0.77
CA GLN A 69 8.61 -7.12 2.13
C GLN A 69 7.36 -6.24 2.22
N LEU A 70 7.35 -5.10 1.52
CA LEU A 70 6.19 -4.21 1.48
C LEU A 70 5.01 -4.79 0.69
N LEU A 71 5.28 -5.61 -0.32
CA LEU A 71 4.22 -6.20 -1.14
C LEU A 71 3.61 -7.46 -0.53
N THR A 72 4.42 -8.29 0.13
CA THR A 72 4.01 -9.63 0.53
C THR A 72 4.18 -9.90 2.03
N VAL A 73 4.77 -8.95 2.76
CA VAL A 73 5.14 -9.11 4.18
C VAL A 73 6.12 -10.28 4.39
N SER A 74 6.66 -10.80 3.30
CA SER A 74 7.60 -11.92 3.35
C SER A 74 8.54 -11.86 2.15
N SER A 75 9.81 -11.70 2.41
CA SER A 75 10.83 -11.72 1.36
C SER A 75 11.40 -13.14 1.19
N GLN A 76 11.85 -13.42 -0.02
CA GLN A 76 12.58 -14.67 -0.30
C GLN A 76 14.02 -14.61 0.20
N LEU A 77 14.56 -13.42 0.46
CA LEU A 77 15.86 -13.25 1.07
C LEU A 77 15.76 -13.49 2.58
N GLN A 78 16.90 -13.85 3.17
CA GLN A 78 16.96 -14.00 4.61
C GLN A 78 16.66 -12.68 5.33
N ASN A 79 16.07 -12.79 6.51
CA ASN A 79 15.82 -11.63 7.34
C ASN A 79 17.14 -10.93 7.72
N PRO A 80 17.09 -9.60 7.99
CA PRO A 80 18.30 -8.87 8.39
C PRO A 80 18.97 -9.48 9.62
N PHE A 81 20.31 -9.47 9.63
CA PHE A 81 21.08 -9.96 10.76
C PHE A 81 21.36 -8.90 11.81
N THR A 82 21.40 -7.62 11.41
CA THR A 82 21.69 -6.54 12.36
C THR A 82 20.42 -6.17 13.15
N VAL A 83 20.62 -5.66 14.37
CA VAL A 83 19.50 -5.19 15.20
C VAL A 83 18.81 -4.02 14.53
N PHE A 84 19.55 -3.08 13.97
CA PHE A 84 18.97 -1.95 13.25
C PHE A 84 18.18 -2.43 12.03
N GLY A 85 18.73 -3.36 11.24
CA GLY A 85 18.03 -3.93 10.10
C GLY A 85 16.74 -4.63 10.50
N ARG A 86 16.74 -5.36 11.61
CA ARG A 86 15.54 -6.02 12.14
C ARG A 86 14.47 -5.03 12.57
N VAL A 87 14.88 -3.93 13.19
CA VAL A 87 13.94 -2.87 13.57
C VAL A 87 13.32 -2.24 12.34
N VAL A 88 14.12 -1.93 11.32
CA VAL A 88 13.61 -1.41 10.05
C VAL A 88 12.64 -2.40 9.41
N ASP A 89 12.99 -3.68 9.41
CA ASP A 89 12.14 -4.74 8.85
C ASP A 89 10.78 -4.80 9.54
N VAL A 90 10.75 -4.71 10.86
CA VAL A 90 9.48 -4.68 11.62
C VAL A 90 8.63 -3.48 11.20
N PHE A 91 9.22 -2.30 11.03
CA PHE A 91 8.48 -1.14 10.56
C PHE A 91 7.96 -1.31 9.14
N LEU A 92 8.75 -1.94 8.26
CA LEU A 92 8.31 -2.24 6.89
C LEU A 92 7.12 -3.19 6.88
N GLU A 93 7.19 -4.24 7.68
CA GLU A 93 6.10 -5.20 7.81
C GLU A 93 4.84 -4.56 8.40
N LEU A 94 5.02 -3.73 9.42
CA LEU A 94 3.90 -2.99 10.01
C LEU A 94 3.25 -2.07 8.98
N TRP A 95 4.05 -1.34 8.21
CA TRP A 95 3.54 -0.50 7.13
C TRP A 95 2.75 -1.33 6.11
N ALA A 96 3.30 -2.47 5.69
CA ALA A 96 2.66 -3.36 4.73
C ALA A 96 1.30 -3.85 5.24
N VAL A 97 1.23 -4.27 6.49
CA VAL A 97 -0.03 -4.72 7.11
C VAL A 97 -1.04 -3.59 7.17
N LEU A 98 -0.62 -2.39 7.58
CA LEU A 98 -1.50 -1.23 7.66
C LEU A 98 -2.03 -0.82 6.27
N VAL A 99 -1.17 -0.85 5.25
CA VAL A 99 -1.56 -0.53 3.87
C VAL A 99 -2.56 -1.55 3.34
N VAL A 100 -2.29 -2.84 3.53
CA VAL A 100 -3.21 -3.90 3.05
C VAL A 100 -4.54 -3.81 3.78
N ALA A 101 -4.52 -3.69 5.11
CA ALA A 101 -5.74 -3.59 5.92
C ALA A 101 -6.52 -2.30 5.58
N GLY A 102 -5.83 -1.17 5.46
CA GLY A 102 -6.45 0.10 5.11
C GLY A 102 -7.05 0.08 3.71
N SER A 103 -6.34 -0.51 2.75
CA SER A 103 -6.84 -0.64 1.38
C SER A 103 -8.06 -1.54 1.30
N ALA A 104 -8.03 -2.68 2.00
CA ALA A 104 -9.17 -3.59 2.08
C ALA A 104 -10.37 -2.91 2.72
N GLY A 105 -10.15 -2.16 3.80
CA GLY A 105 -11.20 -1.39 4.46
C GLY A 105 -11.80 -0.31 3.56
N ALA A 106 -10.96 0.41 2.82
CA ALA A 106 -11.41 1.44 1.88
C ALA A 106 -12.25 0.83 0.75
N LEU A 107 -11.83 -0.32 0.21
CA LEU A 107 -12.60 -1.03 -0.81
C LEU A 107 -13.93 -1.54 -0.25
N ALA A 108 -13.94 -2.10 0.96
CA ALA A 108 -15.15 -2.56 1.61
C ALA A 108 -16.14 -1.41 1.82
N ALA A 109 -15.65 -0.26 2.29
CA ALA A 109 -16.48 0.94 2.48
C ALA A 109 -17.04 1.43 1.15
N PHE A 110 -16.23 1.41 0.08
CA PHE A 110 -16.68 1.79 -1.25
C PHE A 110 -17.81 0.90 -1.74
N PHE A 111 -17.68 -0.43 -1.60
CA PHE A 111 -18.71 -1.37 -1.99
C PHE A 111 -19.97 -1.26 -1.14
N GLN A 112 -19.83 -1.01 0.17
CA GLN A 112 -20.97 -0.77 1.05
C GLN A 112 -21.74 0.49 0.64
N ASN A 113 -21.05 1.55 0.30
CA ASN A 113 -21.68 2.79 -0.17
C ASN A 113 -22.40 2.58 -1.50
N ALA A 114 -21.84 1.77 -2.39
CA ALA A 114 -22.50 1.39 -3.64
C ALA A 114 -23.81 0.63 -3.39
N ASP A 115 -23.81 -0.29 -2.41
CA ASP A 115 -25.01 -1.04 -2.04
C ASP A 115 -26.08 -0.15 -1.43
N THR A 116 -25.70 0.84 -0.59
CA THR A 116 -26.66 1.74 0.04
C THR A 116 -27.26 2.73 -0.94
N THR A 117 -26.64 2.95 -2.09
CA THR A 117 -27.20 3.79 -3.16
C THR A 117 -28.14 3.04 -4.08
N SER A 118 -28.24 1.73 -3.93
CA SER A 118 -29.20 0.93 -4.69
C SER A 118 -30.62 1.24 -4.26
N PRO A 119 -31.59 1.38 -5.21
CA PRO A 119 -32.97 1.65 -4.82
C PRO A 119 -33.53 0.50 -4.01
N PRO A 120 -34.37 0.79 -2.99
CA PRO A 120 -34.99 -0.27 -2.20
C PRO A 120 -35.90 -1.13 -3.08
N ARG A 121 -35.85 -2.41 -2.91
CA ARG A 121 -36.70 -3.38 -3.62
C ARG A 121 -38.07 -3.51 -3.00
#